data_84879f8d2f998679f7cac4601086f442
#
_entry.id   84879f8d2f998679f7cac4601086f442
#
_cell.length_a   1.000
_cell.length_b   1.000
_cell.length_c   1.000
_cell.angle_alpha   90.00
_cell.angle_beta   90.00
_cell.angle_gamma   90.00
#
_symmetry.space_group_name_H-M   'P 1'
#
loop_
_entity.id
_entity.type
_entity.pdbx_description
1 polymer ?
#
loop_
_entity_poly.entity_id
_entity_poly.type
_entity_poly.pdbx_seq_one_letter_code
_entity_poly.pdbx_strand_id
1 'polypeptide(L)'
;MKKQKCIVCGRETVSVIETEGGYVCYNCYSDKKNPPKQKRHHDNEEARIQTEFFNKVPLFFPSLPDRLLFAVPNGGSRNKIEAKNMKCQGVKRGVADVILQIPKKGYASLCLEFKTSTGKQSAEQKEYQRQVELAGSKYVIVRSVEQAIRVMQQYLGS
;
A
#
# COMPACT_ATOMS: atom_id res chain seq x y z
N MET A 1 -46.88 -7.38 -7.11
CA MET A 1 -46.48 -5.96 -7.06
C MET A 1 -45.90 -5.55 -8.41
N LYS A 2 -46.32 -4.41 -8.96
CA LYS A 2 -45.73 -3.90 -10.22
C LYS A 2 -44.34 -3.34 -9.97
N LYS A 3 -43.38 -3.67 -10.85
CA LYS A 3 -42.06 -3.06 -10.83
C LYS A 3 -42.17 -1.62 -11.28
N GLN A 4 -41.45 -0.71 -10.62
CA GLN A 4 -41.36 0.71 -10.95
C GLN A 4 -39.93 1.04 -11.38
N LYS A 5 -39.79 1.95 -12.33
CA LYS A 5 -38.50 2.40 -12.84
C LYS A 5 -37.94 3.52 -11.93
N CYS A 6 -36.75 3.33 -11.42
CA CYS A 6 -36.08 4.34 -10.62
C CYS A 6 -35.65 5.53 -11.49
N ILE A 7 -36.05 6.74 -11.14
CA ILE A 7 -35.71 7.97 -11.89
C ILE A 7 -34.22 8.35 -11.78
N VAL A 8 -33.48 7.78 -10.81
CA VAL A 8 -32.07 8.09 -10.59
C VAL A 8 -31.14 7.13 -11.37
N CYS A 9 -31.37 5.81 -11.28
CA CYS A 9 -30.47 4.81 -11.91
C CYS A 9 -31.12 4.02 -13.05
N GLY A 10 -32.39 4.28 -13.39
CA GLY A 10 -33.10 3.60 -14.47
C GLY A 10 -33.50 2.15 -14.19
N ARG A 11 -33.12 1.56 -13.04
CA ARG A 11 -33.42 0.15 -12.73
C ARG A 11 -34.91 -0.04 -12.41
N GLU A 12 -35.49 -1.12 -12.92
CA GLU A 12 -36.82 -1.56 -12.55
C GLU A 12 -36.80 -2.46 -11.31
N THR A 13 -37.56 -2.09 -10.27
CA THR A 13 -37.62 -2.83 -9.02
C THR A 13 -38.96 -2.64 -8.33
N VAL A 14 -39.30 -3.55 -7.44
CA VAL A 14 -40.47 -3.43 -6.56
C VAL A 14 -40.13 -2.69 -5.26
N SER A 15 -38.84 -2.56 -4.92
CA SER A 15 -38.36 -1.85 -3.73
C SER A 15 -38.09 -0.39 -4.07
N VAL A 16 -39.13 0.42 -4.08
CA VAL A 16 -39.09 1.84 -4.42
C VAL A 16 -39.71 2.69 -3.33
N ILE A 17 -39.28 3.94 -3.27
CA ILE A 17 -39.85 4.99 -2.43
C ILE A 17 -40.42 6.04 -3.40
N GLU A 18 -41.68 6.44 -3.18
CA GLU A 18 -42.33 7.50 -3.92
C GLU A 18 -41.81 8.86 -3.45
N THR A 19 -41.46 9.72 -4.39
CA THR A 19 -41.00 11.09 -4.14
C THR A 19 -41.73 12.05 -5.05
N GLU A 20 -41.69 13.33 -4.81
CA GLU A 20 -42.35 14.36 -5.63
C GLU A 20 -41.95 14.31 -7.12
N GLY A 21 -40.78 13.76 -7.45
CA GLY A 21 -40.28 13.61 -8.83
C GLY A 21 -40.49 12.23 -9.43
N GLY A 22 -41.10 11.27 -8.71
CA GLY A 22 -41.30 9.89 -9.17
C GLY A 22 -40.72 8.84 -8.24
N TYR A 23 -40.56 7.61 -8.72
CA TYR A 23 -40.09 6.47 -7.91
C TYR A 23 -38.57 6.40 -7.85
N VAL A 24 -38.02 6.29 -6.66
CA VAL A 24 -36.57 6.11 -6.41
C VAL A 24 -36.35 4.75 -5.74
N CYS A 25 -35.47 3.91 -6.28
CA CYS A 25 -35.15 2.62 -5.64
C CYS A 25 -34.47 2.83 -4.28
N TYR A 26 -34.68 1.88 -3.36
CA TYR A 26 -34.16 1.97 -1.99
C TYR A 26 -32.66 2.29 -1.93
N ASN A 27 -31.83 1.70 -2.80
CA ASN A 27 -30.40 1.96 -2.83
C ASN A 27 -30.09 3.43 -3.16
N CYS A 28 -30.70 3.98 -4.23
CA CYS A 28 -30.48 5.39 -4.60
C CYS A 28 -31.02 6.35 -3.53
N TYR A 29 -32.10 5.99 -2.84
CA TYR A 29 -32.65 6.78 -1.75
C TYR A 29 -31.74 6.74 -0.52
N SER A 30 -31.22 5.55 -0.19
CA SER A 30 -30.26 5.35 0.89
C SER A 30 -28.94 6.09 0.63
N ASP A 31 -28.44 6.04 -0.60
CA ASP A 31 -27.22 6.74 -1.01
C ASP A 31 -27.39 8.26 -0.95
N LYS A 32 -28.59 8.77 -1.24
CA LYS A 32 -28.92 10.19 -1.12
C LYS A 32 -28.95 10.67 0.35
N LYS A 33 -29.48 9.82 1.26
CA LYS A 33 -29.49 10.09 2.71
C LYS A 33 -28.13 9.88 3.39
N ASN A 34 -27.39 8.87 2.92
CA ASN A 34 -26.04 8.54 3.36
C ASN A 34 -25.14 8.47 2.13
N PRO A 35 -24.72 9.63 1.59
CA PRO A 35 -23.85 9.60 0.41
C PRO A 35 -22.62 8.74 0.75
N PRO A 36 -22.23 7.83 -0.16
CA PRO A 36 -21.05 7.03 0.05
C PRO A 36 -19.93 8.00 0.40
N LYS A 37 -19.30 7.77 1.56
CA LYS A 37 -18.14 8.57 1.97
C LYS A 37 -17.21 8.57 0.77
N GLN A 38 -17.00 9.73 0.15
CA GLN A 38 -16.01 9.86 -0.91
C GLN A 38 -14.74 9.21 -0.36
N LYS A 39 -14.33 8.10 -1.01
CA LYS A 39 -13.02 7.53 -0.73
C LYS A 39 -12.06 8.67 -0.96
N ARG A 40 -11.56 9.28 0.11
CA ARG A 40 -10.44 10.21 -0.01
C ARG A 40 -9.42 9.41 -0.79
N HIS A 41 -9.13 9.83 -2.01
CA HIS A 41 -7.96 9.39 -2.74
C HIS A 41 -6.81 9.82 -1.85
N HIS A 42 -6.41 8.95 -0.94
CA HIS A 42 -5.11 9.08 -0.30
C HIS A 42 -4.18 8.93 -1.49
N ASP A 43 -3.68 10.06 -1.95
CA ASP A 43 -2.56 10.10 -2.88
C ASP A 43 -1.45 9.38 -2.13
N ASN A 44 -1.29 8.10 -2.43
CA ASN A 44 -0.35 7.27 -1.69
C ASN A 44 1.02 7.55 -2.28
N GLU A 45 1.55 8.73 -1.94
CA GLU A 45 2.84 9.24 -2.39
C GLU A 45 3.95 8.20 -2.13
N GLU A 46 3.90 7.52 -0.99
CA GLU A 46 4.86 6.45 -0.66
C GLU A 46 4.80 5.31 -1.68
N ALA A 47 3.58 4.84 -2.03
CA ALA A 47 3.41 3.79 -3.05
C ALA A 47 3.81 4.26 -4.45
N ARG A 48 3.60 5.55 -4.78
CA ARG A 48 4.05 6.13 -6.05
C ARG A 48 5.57 6.14 -6.14
N ILE A 49 6.26 6.62 -5.09
CA ILE A 49 7.73 6.62 -5.02
C ILE A 49 8.26 5.19 -5.15
N GLN A 50 7.66 4.24 -4.42
CA GLN A 50 8.06 2.83 -4.48
C GLN A 50 7.85 2.22 -5.87
N THR A 51 6.72 2.50 -6.52
CA THR A 51 6.44 2.01 -7.88
C THR A 51 7.45 2.56 -8.88
N GLU A 52 7.73 3.87 -8.83
CA GLU A 52 8.69 4.51 -9.70
C GLU A 52 10.12 3.99 -9.45
N PHE A 53 10.46 3.72 -8.20
CA PHE A 53 11.73 3.09 -7.84
C PHE A 53 11.89 1.73 -8.55
N PHE A 54 10.90 0.82 -8.46
CA PHE A 54 10.97 -0.47 -9.14
C PHE A 54 11.05 -0.36 -10.65
N ASN A 55 10.40 0.63 -11.26
CA ASN A 55 10.50 0.90 -12.71
C ASN A 55 11.92 1.35 -13.12
N LYS A 56 12.64 2.05 -12.24
CA LYS A 56 14.01 2.52 -12.51
C LYS A 56 15.10 1.50 -12.18
N VAL A 57 14.84 0.55 -11.28
CA VAL A 57 15.84 -0.46 -10.86
C VAL A 57 16.50 -1.18 -12.04
N PRO A 58 15.79 -1.70 -13.06
CA PRO A 58 16.43 -2.38 -14.19
C PRO A 58 17.37 -1.50 -15.02
N LEU A 59 17.13 -0.18 -15.02
CA LEU A 59 17.97 0.80 -15.74
C LEU A 59 19.29 1.05 -15.03
N PHE A 60 19.27 1.11 -13.69
CA PHE A 60 20.45 1.42 -12.88
C PHE A 60 21.21 0.16 -12.45
N PHE A 61 20.54 -0.99 -12.38
CA PHE A 61 21.09 -2.24 -11.89
C PHE A 61 20.71 -3.41 -12.82
N PRO A 62 21.15 -3.41 -14.11
CA PRO A 62 20.72 -4.39 -15.09
C PRO A 62 21.15 -5.83 -14.75
N SER A 63 22.20 -5.99 -13.94
CA SER A 63 22.71 -7.30 -13.49
C SER A 63 22.14 -7.77 -12.15
N LEU A 64 21.21 -6.99 -11.57
CA LEU A 64 20.61 -7.36 -10.28
C LEU A 64 19.64 -8.54 -10.48
N PRO A 65 19.80 -9.68 -9.76
CA PRO A 65 18.82 -10.75 -9.80
C PRO A 65 17.45 -10.25 -9.31
N ASP A 66 16.43 -10.38 -10.15
CA ASP A 66 15.08 -9.81 -9.93
C ASP A 66 14.42 -10.25 -8.62
N ARG A 67 14.64 -11.51 -8.23
CA ARG A 67 14.05 -12.09 -7.03
C ARG A 67 14.72 -11.73 -5.72
N LEU A 68 15.87 -11.07 -5.76
CA LEU A 68 16.60 -10.66 -4.57
C LEU A 68 16.26 -9.25 -4.13
N LEU A 69 15.54 -8.48 -4.94
CA LEU A 69 14.93 -7.21 -4.57
C LEU A 69 13.42 -7.34 -4.68
N PHE A 70 12.70 -7.23 -3.57
CA PHE A 70 11.27 -7.43 -3.56
C PHE A 70 10.57 -6.51 -2.56
N ALA A 71 9.31 -6.21 -2.85
CA ALA A 71 8.44 -5.50 -1.95
C ALA A 71 7.76 -6.45 -0.96
N VAL A 72 7.61 -5.99 0.28
CA VAL A 72 6.83 -6.69 1.30
C VAL A 72 5.43 -6.05 1.35
N PRO A 73 4.35 -6.81 1.11
CA PRO A 73 2.99 -6.27 1.07
C PRO A 73 2.48 -5.92 2.48
N ASN A 74 2.95 -4.80 3.03
CA ASN A 74 2.61 -4.32 4.38
C ASN A 74 1.31 -3.54 4.47
N GLY A 75 0.82 -3.00 3.36
CA GLY A 75 -0.35 -2.11 3.29
C GLY A 75 -1.60 -2.76 2.71
N GLY A 76 -2.70 -2.03 2.79
CA GLY A 76 -3.98 -2.37 2.18
C GLY A 76 -5.10 -2.50 3.20
N SER A 77 -6.29 -2.00 2.81
CA SER A 77 -7.53 -2.20 3.57
C SER A 77 -7.96 -3.65 3.39
N ARG A 78 -7.81 -4.44 4.43
CA ARG A 78 -8.20 -5.86 4.45
C ARG A 78 -9.40 -6.05 5.37
N ASN A 79 -10.24 -7.04 5.06
CA ASN A 79 -11.30 -7.39 5.98
C ASN A 79 -10.72 -8.06 7.25
N LYS A 80 -11.50 -8.04 8.35
CA LYS A 80 -11.03 -8.56 9.66
C LYS A 80 -10.63 -10.03 9.62
N ILE A 81 -11.30 -10.83 8.79
CA ILE A 81 -11.05 -12.28 8.66
C ILE A 81 -9.70 -12.51 7.97
N GLU A 82 -9.47 -11.82 6.85
CA GLU A 82 -8.20 -11.87 6.10
C GLU A 82 -7.02 -11.43 6.98
N ALA A 83 -7.17 -10.30 7.69
CA ALA A 83 -6.14 -9.81 8.61
C ALA A 83 -5.80 -10.82 9.72
N LYS A 84 -6.81 -11.53 10.27
CA LYS A 84 -6.61 -12.60 11.25
C LYS A 84 -5.85 -13.77 10.63
N ASN A 85 -6.25 -14.23 9.45
CA ASN A 85 -5.59 -15.35 8.76
C ASN A 85 -4.12 -15.05 8.45
N MET A 86 -3.82 -13.86 7.94
CA MET A 86 -2.45 -13.43 7.67
C MET A 86 -1.59 -13.37 8.94
N LYS A 87 -2.15 -12.91 10.06
CA LYS A 87 -1.45 -12.94 11.35
C LYS A 87 -1.13 -14.38 11.79
N CYS A 88 -2.06 -15.32 11.61
CA CYS A 88 -1.83 -16.74 11.88
C CYS A 88 -0.77 -17.35 10.95
N GLN A 89 -0.66 -16.86 9.72
CA GLN A 89 0.35 -17.25 8.73
C GLN A 89 1.72 -16.61 8.98
N GLY A 90 1.87 -15.81 10.04
CA GLY A 90 3.15 -15.22 10.42
C GLY A 90 3.42 -13.83 9.83
N VAL A 91 2.49 -13.22 9.10
CA VAL A 91 2.65 -11.85 8.59
C VAL A 91 2.77 -10.88 9.75
N LYS A 92 3.82 -10.07 9.74
CA LYS A 92 4.13 -9.08 10.78
C LYS A 92 3.90 -7.67 10.25
N ARG A 93 3.43 -6.78 11.12
CA ARG A 93 3.33 -5.35 10.83
C ARG A 93 4.68 -4.66 11.05
N GLY A 94 4.87 -3.55 10.36
CA GLY A 94 6.03 -2.70 10.54
C GLY A 94 7.31 -3.21 9.89
N VAL A 95 7.23 -4.28 9.11
CA VAL A 95 8.35 -4.75 8.28
C VAL A 95 8.64 -3.70 7.19
N ALA A 96 9.89 -3.55 6.78
CA ALA A 96 10.29 -2.63 5.72
C ALA A 96 9.52 -2.87 4.41
N ASP A 97 9.29 -1.81 3.64
CA ASP A 97 8.53 -1.90 2.39
C ASP A 97 9.24 -2.69 1.30
N VAL A 98 10.58 -2.61 1.26
CA VAL A 98 11.41 -3.29 0.25
C VAL A 98 12.64 -3.90 0.91
N ILE A 99 13.00 -5.11 0.49
CA ILE A 99 14.19 -5.82 0.96
C ILE A 99 15.06 -6.20 -0.24
N LEU A 100 16.35 -5.86 -0.17
CA LEU A 100 17.39 -6.39 -1.02
C LEU A 100 18.19 -7.44 -0.25
N GLN A 101 18.01 -8.71 -0.65
CA GLN A 101 18.61 -9.86 0.04
C GLN A 101 19.96 -10.25 -0.56
N ILE A 102 20.86 -9.28 -0.61
CA ILE A 102 22.26 -9.47 -1.05
C ILE A 102 23.19 -8.98 0.05
N PRO A 103 24.02 -9.84 0.62
CA PRO A 103 25.02 -9.42 1.60
C PRO A 103 26.09 -8.53 0.94
N LYS A 104 26.32 -7.35 1.50
CA LYS A 104 27.33 -6.39 1.01
C LYS A 104 27.85 -5.52 2.16
N LYS A 105 29.13 -5.16 2.07
CA LYS A 105 29.79 -4.20 2.99
C LYS A 105 29.62 -4.54 4.48
N GLY A 106 29.59 -5.84 4.81
CA GLY A 106 29.40 -6.30 6.19
C GLY A 106 27.94 -6.38 6.65
N TYR A 107 26.99 -6.05 5.78
CA TYR A 107 25.55 -6.21 6.07
C TYR A 107 24.98 -7.47 5.45
N ALA A 108 24.03 -8.10 6.13
CA ALA A 108 23.31 -9.28 5.67
C ALA A 108 22.30 -8.97 4.56
N SER A 109 21.65 -7.79 4.63
CA SER A 109 20.67 -7.31 3.65
C SER A 109 20.52 -5.80 3.73
N LEU A 110 19.80 -5.20 2.78
CA LEU A 110 19.36 -3.80 2.82
C LEU A 110 17.84 -3.75 2.89
N CYS A 111 17.32 -3.10 3.92
CA CYS A 111 15.89 -2.81 4.09
C CYS A 111 15.62 -1.34 3.76
N LEU A 112 14.68 -1.07 2.84
CA LEU A 112 14.24 0.27 2.49
C LEU A 112 12.82 0.51 2.99
N GLU A 113 12.63 1.62 3.69
CA GLU A 113 11.32 2.12 4.12
C GLU A 113 11.00 3.39 3.36
N PHE A 114 9.88 3.39 2.63
CA PHE A 114 9.43 4.56 1.87
C PHE A 114 8.57 5.46 2.73
N LYS A 115 8.87 6.75 2.74
CA LYS A 115 8.12 7.78 3.46
C LYS A 115 7.95 9.03 2.62
N THR A 116 6.85 9.73 2.82
CA THR A 116 6.69 11.10 2.34
C THR A 116 7.73 12.02 2.97
N SER A 117 7.86 13.25 2.49
CA SER A 117 8.80 14.24 3.05
C SER A 117 8.59 14.48 4.55
N THR A 118 7.34 14.42 5.02
CA THR A 118 6.94 14.63 6.42
C THR A 118 6.57 13.35 7.16
N GLY A 119 6.51 12.21 6.46
CA GLY A 119 6.13 10.92 7.01
C GLY A 119 7.09 10.45 8.11
N LYS A 120 6.54 9.83 9.16
CA LYS A 120 7.28 9.29 10.30
C LYS A 120 7.06 7.79 10.40
N GLN A 121 8.05 7.10 10.97
CA GLN A 121 7.90 5.68 11.30
C GLN A 121 6.87 5.47 12.42
N SER A 122 6.10 4.38 12.32
CA SER A 122 5.31 3.88 13.44
C SER A 122 6.20 3.24 14.52
N ALA A 123 5.62 2.94 15.67
CA ALA A 123 6.34 2.23 16.74
C ALA A 123 6.80 0.84 16.28
N GLU A 124 5.96 0.13 15.52
CA GLU A 124 6.29 -1.19 14.98
C GLU A 124 7.42 -1.14 13.96
N GLN A 125 7.47 -0.10 13.12
CA GLN A 125 8.56 0.10 12.15
C GLN A 125 9.90 0.40 12.84
N LYS A 126 9.88 1.20 13.90
CA LYS A 126 11.08 1.47 14.71
C LYS A 126 11.60 0.21 15.39
N GLU A 127 10.70 -0.61 15.92
CA GLU A 127 11.07 -1.87 16.55
C GLU A 127 11.62 -2.87 15.52
N TYR A 128 11.02 -2.95 14.34
CA TYR A 128 11.54 -3.76 13.23
C TYR A 128 12.94 -3.29 12.82
N GLN A 129 13.13 -1.96 12.62
CA GLN A 129 14.44 -1.38 12.33
C GLN A 129 15.48 -1.83 13.35
N ARG A 130 15.20 -1.67 14.66
CA ARG A 130 16.11 -2.08 15.73
C ARG A 130 16.49 -3.55 15.63
N GLN A 131 15.51 -4.43 15.36
CA GLN A 131 15.75 -5.88 15.27
C GLN A 131 16.62 -6.26 14.07
N VAL A 132 16.34 -5.69 12.87
CA VAL A 132 17.12 -6.05 11.67
C VAL A 132 18.53 -5.47 11.68
N GLU A 133 18.72 -4.29 12.30
CA GLU A 133 20.06 -3.72 12.50
C GLU A 133 20.88 -4.57 13.48
N LEU A 134 20.30 -5.04 14.57
CA LEU A 134 20.95 -5.99 15.49
C LEU A 134 21.26 -7.34 14.80
N ALA A 135 20.45 -7.76 13.84
CA ALA A 135 20.69 -8.95 13.03
C ALA A 135 21.71 -8.73 11.90
N GLY A 136 22.33 -7.55 11.83
CA GLY A 136 23.38 -7.23 10.86
C GLY A 136 22.88 -6.73 9.51
N SER A 137 21.61 -6.38 9.37
CA SER A 137 21.08 -5.77 8.15
C SER A 137 21.19 -4.24 8.21
N LYS A 138 21.23 -3.60 7.04
CA LYS A 138 21.14 -2.13 6.93
C LYS A 138 19.69 -1.71 6.74
N TYR A 139 19.22 -0.74 7.52
CA TYR A 139 17.88 -0.17 7.37
C TYR A 139 17.97 1.30 6.98
N VAL A 140 17.24 1.73 5.96
CA VAL A 140 17.27 3.13 5.48
C VAL A 140 15.87 3.61 5.15
N ILE A 141 15.50 4.77 5.69
CA ILE A 141 14.30 5.49 5.29
C ILE A 141 14.62 6.31 4.05
N VAL A 142 13.85 6.13 2.99
CA VAL A 142 13.99 6.85 1.73
C VAL A 142 12.73 7.66 1.43
N ARG A 143 12.92 8.88 0.90
CA ARG A 143 11.84 9.85 0.69
C ARG A 143 11.70 10.27 -0.78
N SER A 144 12.57 9.75 -1.64
CA SER A 144 12.48 9.93 -3.09
C SER A 144 13.10 8.73 -3.80
N VAL A 145 12.77 8.61 -5.07
CA VAL A 145 13.32 7.58 -5.95
C VAL A 145 14.83 7.72 -6.08
N GLU A 146 15.31 8.95 -6.26
CA GLU A 146 16.73 9.27 -6.40
C GLU A 146 17.51 8.89 -5.14
N GLN A 147 16.92 9.14 -3.96
CA GLN A 147 17.53 8.72 -2.69
C GLN A 147 17.61 7.19 -2.60
N ALA A 148 16.55 6.47 -2.97
CA ALA A 148 16.53 5.01 -2.94
C ALA A 148 17.58 4.40 -3.88
N ILE A 149 17.67 4.91 -5.12
CA ILE A 149 18.69 4.48 -6.10
C ILE A 149 20.11 4.76 -5.57
N ARG A 150 20.36 5.96 -5.04
CA ARG A 150 21.66 6.31 -4.46
C ARG A 150 22.04 5.39 -3.29
N VAL A 151 21.11 5.09 -2.41
CA VAL A 151 21.34 4.16 -1.29
C VAL A 151 21.71 2.77 -1.81
N MET A 152 21.02 2.28 -2.83
CA MET A 152 21.35 1.00 -3.45
C MET A 152 22.73 1.00 -4.12
N GLN A 153 23.07 2.06 -4.87
CA GLN A 153 24.40 2.22 -5.48
C GLN A 153 25.50 2.21 -4.40
N GLN A 154 25.31 2.98 -3.34
CA GLN A 154 26.26 3.01 -2.23
C GLN A 154 26.37 1.64 -1.53
N TYR A 155 25.26 0.91 -1.41
CA TYR A 155 25.24 -0.41 -0.78
C TYR A 155 25.93 -1.46 -1.66
N LEU A 156 25.60 -1.52 -2.95
CA LEU A 156 26.14 -2.51 -3.89
C LEU A 156 27.58 -2.20 -4.31
N GLY A 157 28.02 -0.94 -4.22
CA GLY A 157 29.37 -0.52 -4.62
C GLY A 157 29.47 -0.26 -6.12
N SER A 158 28.34 0.16 -6.72
CA SER A 158 28.25 0.55 -8.15
C SER A 158 28.54 2.02 -8.33
#